data_0b7bea6af09651696e7c37b1bd96e7dd
#
_entry.id   0b7bea6af09651696e7c37b1bd96e7dd
#
_cell.length_a   1.000
_cell.length_b   1.000
_cell.length_c   1.000
_cell.angle_alpha   90.00
_cell.angle_beta   90.00
_cell.angle_gamma   90.00
#
_symmetry.space_group_name_H-M   'P 1'
#
loop_
_entity.id
_entity.type
_entity.pdbx_description
1 polymer ?
#
loop_
_entity_poly.entity_id
_entity_poly.type
_entity_poly.pdbx_seq_one_letter_code
_entity_poly.pdbx_strand_id
1 'polypeptide(L)'
;VTHVQLLPSFDFSSVDETRLDKPQYNWGYDPKNYNVPEGSYATDPYRPEVRIREFKQMVMALHRAGIRVVMDVVYNHTAITKGGNFERTVPGYFYRTDEEGKWANASGCGNETASERPMMRRFMIESVCYWAREYHIDGFRFDLMGIHDIETMNAIRKALDKIDPTICMYGEGWAAGKPQLPDSLLAMKKHAARLPHIGMFCDEMRDSLRGPWGNDAKGAFVIGRMGYAAGVKFGLAGGIAHPQLVSDKESAVPAFWAAQPEQMISYVSCHDDLCLADRLKATLPGLSALEMNALAKLAATAVFTSQGIPFWYAGDEILRDKQGVTNSYKSPDAINAINWGRKTSQRDF
;
A
#
# COMPACT_ATOMS: atom_id res chain seq x y z
N VAL A 1 6.49 -11.90 12.55
CA VAL A 1 5.42 -11.21 11.81
C VAL A 1 4.23 -11.05 12.72
N THR A 2 3.75 -9.83 12.88
CA THR A 2 2.59 -9.50 13.74
C THR A 2 1.32 -9.19 12.93
N HIS A 3 1.51 -8.68 11.73
CA HIS A 3 0.43 -8.32 10.82
C HIS A 3 0.72 -8.86 9.41
N VAL A 4 -0.32 -9.23 8.69
CA VAL A 4 -0.27 -9.52 7.25
C VAL A 4 -1.18 -8.52 6.54
N GLN A 5 -0.62 -7.75 5.60
CA GLN A 5 -1.39 -6.94 4.69
C GLN A 5 -1.70 -7.75 3.44
N LEU A 6 -2.98 -7.86 3.13
CA LEU A 6 -3.47 -8.45 1.89
C LEU A 6 -3.50 -7.37 0.80
N LEU A 7 -3.31 -7.76 -0.46
CA LEU A 7 -3.72 -6.93 -1.61
C LEU A 7 -5.26 -6.76 -1.58
N PRO A 8 -5.83 -5.83 -2.39
CA PRO A 8 -7.28 -5.64 -2.40
C PRO A 8 -8.03 -6.95 -2.48
N SER A 9 -8.93 -7.17 -1.56
CA SER A 9 -9.63 -8.44 -1.37
C SER A 9 -11.16 -8.31 -1.27
N PHE A 10 -11.69 -7.10 -1.45
CA PHE A 10 -13.10 -6.92 -1.80
C PHE A 10 -13.30 -7.05 -3.32
N ASP A 11 -14.53 -7.25 -3.76
CA ASP A 11 -14.89 -7.54 -5.15
C ASP A 11 -14.38 -6.48 -6.13
N PHE A 12 -13.59 -6.90 -7.11
CA PHE A 12 -12.98 -6.08 -8.14
C PHE A 12 -13.36 -6.57 -9.55
N SER A 13 -13.18 -5.72 -10.56
CA SER A 13 -13.81 -5.89 -11.87
C SER A 13 -13.03 -6.78 -12.84
N SER A 14 -11.72 -6.91 -12.67
CA SER A 14 -10.81 -7.49 -13.68
C SER A 14 -10.83 -9.01 -13.75
N VAL A 15 -11.42 -9.71 -12.78
CA VAL A 15 -11.52 -11.17 -12.79
C VAL A 15 -12.96 -11.58 -13.07
N ASP A 16 -13.14 -12.40 -14.10
CA ASP A 16 -14.42 -13.04 -14.42
C ASP A 16 -14.63 -14.28 -13.55
N GLU A 17 -15.40 -14.15 -12.48
CA GLU A 17 -15.70 -15.21 -11.54
C GLU A 17 -16.40 -16.43 -12.19
N THR A 18 -16.96 -16.27 -13.38
CA THR A 18 -17.59 -17.37 -14.14
C THR A 18 -16.59 -18.20 -14.94
N ARG A 19 -15.33 -17.78 -14.99
CA ARG A 19 -14.28 -18.36 -15.81
C ARG A 19 -13.00 -18.68 -15.03
N LEU A 20 -13.13 -19.19 -13.81
CA LEU A 20 -11.99 -19.56 -12.95
C LEU A 20 -11.20 -20.77 -13.47
N ASP A 21 -11.65 -21.40 -14.55
CA ASP A 21 -10.91 -22.38 -15.34
C ASP A 21 -9.71 -21.78 -16.10
N LYS A 22 -9.63 -20.44 -16.19
CA LYS A 22 -8.54 -19.71 -16.84
C LYS A 22 -7.73 -18.88 -15.86
N PRO A 23 -6.41 -18.81 -16.02
CA PRO A 23 -5.60 -17.87 -15.25
C PRO A 23 -6.03 -16.43 -15.49
N GLN A 24 -6.30 -15.68 -14.43
CA GLN A 24 -6.81 -14.31 -14.47
C GLN A 24 -6.23 -13.47 -13.34
N TYR A 25 -4.96 -13.68 -12.96
CA TYR A 25 -4.39 -12.93 -11.83
C TYR A 25 -4.48 -11.42 -12.03
N ASN A 26 -4.93 -10.72 -11.01
CA ASN A 26 -4.89 -9.27 -10.91
C ASN A 26 -4.64 -8.86 -9.45
N TRP A 27 -4.01 -7.70 -9.21
CA TRP A 27 -3.82 -7.17 -7.85
C TRP A 27 -5.13 -6.71 -7.21
N GLY A 28 -6.14 -6.37 -8.01
CA GLY A 28 -7.48 -6.01 -7.52
C GLY A 28 -7.69 -4.51 -7.28
N TYR A 29 -6.86 -3.62 -7.84
CA TYR A 29 -7.02 -2.16 -7.71
C TYR A 29 -8.06 -1.57 -8.68
N ASP A 30 -9.08 -2.32 -9.01
CA ASP A 30 -10.22 -1.89 -9.81
C ASP A 30 -11.55 -2.24 -9.12
N PRO A 31 -11.86 -1.56 -7.99
CA PRO A 31 -12.96 -1.91 -7.10
C PRO A 31 -14.33 -1.78 -7.77
N LYS A 32 -15.20 -2.77 -7.51
CA LYS A 32 -16.55 -2.86 -8.03
C LYS A 32 -17.60 -2.86 -6.92
N ASN A 33 -17.47 -3.77 -5.94
CA ASN A 33 -18.36 -3.84 -4.79
C ASN A 33 -17.53 -3.85 -3.48
N TYR A 34 -17.51 -2.71 -2.78
CA TYR A 34 -16.61 -2.46 -1.65
C TYR A 34 -16.87 -3.29 -0.39
N ASN A 35 -18.10 -3.79 -0.20
CA ASN A 35 -18.52 -4.46 1.04
C ASN A 35 -18.77 -5.96 0.84
N VAL A 36 -18.14 -6.55 -0.15
CA VAL A 36 -18.24 -7.97 -0.51
C VAL A 36 -16.83 -8.52 -0.75
N PRO A 37 -16.44 -9.67 -0.18
CA PRO A 37 -15.17 -10.32 -0.52
C PRO A 37 -15.12 -10.71 -1.99
N GLU A 38 -13.91 -10.69 -2.58
CA GLU A 38 -13.66 -11.12 -3.95
C GLU A 38 -14.01 -12.60 -4.12
N GLY A 39 -14.80 -12.91 -5.13
CA GLY A 39 -15.32 -14.26 -5.36
C GLY A 39 -14.34 -15.21 -6.02
N SER A 40 -13.34 -14.69 -6.75
CA SER A 40 -12.34 -15.55 -7.38
C SER A 40 -11.44 -16.27 -6.38
N TYR A 41 -11.41 -15.82 -5.12
CA TYR A 41 -10.71 -16.50 -4.02
C TYR A 41 -11.57 -17.55 -3.31
N ALA A 42 -12.87 -17.62 -3.61
CA ALA A 42 -13.76 -18.60 -3.00
C ALA A 42 -13.73 -19.93 -3.75
N THR A 43 -13.96 -21.03 -3.02
CA THR A 43 -14.07 -22.36 -3.64
C THR A 43 -15.33 -22.53 -4.48
N ASP A 44 -16.36 -21.71 -4.26
CA ASP A 44 -17.57 -21.63 -5.06
C ASP A 44 -18.03 -20.17 -5.20
N PRO A 45 -17.70 -19.49 -6.32
CA PRO A 45 -18.07 -18.09 -6.55
C PRO A 45 -19.56 -17.87 -6.80
N TYR A 46 -20.31 -18.92 -7.18
CA TYR A 46 -21.74 -18.82 -7.46
C TYR A 46 -22.60 -18.78 -6.19
N ARG A 47 -22.03 -19.11 -5.06
CA ARG A 47 -22.69 -19.08 -3.75
C ARG A 47 -22.11 -17.98 -2.89
N PRO A 48 -22.78 -16.83 -2.76
CA PRO A 48 -22.22 -15.64 -2.07
C PRO A 48 -21.84 -15.89 -0.62
N GLU A 49 -22.55 -16.79 0.08
CA GLU A 49 -22.21 -17.16 1.46
C GLU A 49 -20.89 -17.91 1.59
N VAL A 50 -20.39 -18.53 0.51
CA VAL A 50 -19.11 -19.26 0.52
C VAL A 50 -17.95 -18.27 0.64
N ARG A 51 -17.90 -17.22 -0.21
CA ARG A 51 -16.85 -16.19 -0.13
C ARG A 51 -16.81 -15.51 1.24
N ILE A 52 -17.98 -15.22 1.82
CA ILE A 52 -18.07 -14.60 3.14
C ILE A 52 -17.50 -15.52 4.22
N ARG A 53 -17.94 -16.77 4.24
CA ARG A 53 -17.50 -17.77 5.23
C ARG A 53 -16.00 -18.04 5.13
N GLU A 54 -15.49 -18.25 3.93
CA GLU A 54 -14.09 -18.61 3.70
C GLU A 54 -13.15 -17.42 4.02
N PHE A 55 -13.55 -16.19 3.70
CA PHE A 55 -12.80 -15.01 4.11
C PHE A 55 -12.74 -14.89 5.64
N LYS A 56 -13.87 -15.06 6.34
CA LYS A 56 -13.91 -15.08 7.81
C LYS A 56 -13.06 -16.23 8.39
N GLN A 57 -13.04 -17.39 7.76
CA GLN A 57 -12.20 -18.53 8.17
C GLN A 57 -10.70 -18.22 8.02
N MET A 58 -10.30 -17.55 6.94
CA MET A 58 -8.92 -17.10 6.73
C MET A 58 -8.50 -16.13 7.83
N VAL A 59 -9.29 -15.09 8.11
CA VAL A 59 -9.00 -14.13 9.19
C VAL A 59 -8.90 -14.85 10.54
N MET A 60 -9.85 -15.73 10.85
CA MET A 60 -9.81 -16.52 12.08
C MET A 60 -8.56 -17.40 12.20
N ALA A 61 -8.12 -18.00 11.09
CA ALA A 61 -6.92 -18.84 11.09
C ALA A 61 -5.65 -18.01 11.37
N LEU A 62 -5.55 -16.82 10.79
CA LEU A 62 -4.46 -15.88 11.07
C LEU A 62 -4.48 -15.40 12.52
N HIS A 63 -5.65 -15.04 13.06
CA HIS A 63 -5.80 -14.66 14.47
C HIS A 63 -5.40 -15.79 15.43
N ARG A 64 -5.76 -17.04 15.14
CA ARG A 64 -5.31 -18.21 15.93
C ARG A 64 -3.79 -18.39 15.91
N ALA A 65 -3.14 -17.95 14.86
CA ALA A 65 -1.68 -17.91 14.75
C ALA A 65 -1.04 -16.65 15.40
N GLY A 66 -1.83 -15.78 16.03
CA GLY A 66 -1.38 -14.52 16.62
C GLY A 66 -1.05 -13.44 15.59
N ILE A 67 -1.58 -13.55 14.36
CA ILE A 67 -1.31 -12.64 13.25
C ILE A 67 -2.57 -11.81 12.98
N ARG A 68 -2.42 -10.50 12.98
CA ARG A 68 -3.46 -9.52 12.62
C ARG A 68 -3.57 -9.36 11.11
N VAL A 69 -4.74 -8.96 10.63
CA VAL A 69 -5.04 -8.82 9.20
C VAL A 69 -5.28 -7.37 8.84
N VAL A 70 -4.54 -6.88 7.85
CA VAL A 70 -4.71 -5.54 7.27
C VAL A 70 -5.28 -5.69 5.86
N MET A 71 -6.38 -4.99 5.58
CA MET A 71 -6.93 -4.89 4.23
C MET A 71 -6.36 -3.68 3.49
N ASP A 72 -6.00 -3.90 2.24
CA ASP A 72 -5.74 -2.84 1.28
C ASP A 72 -7.05 -2.36 0.69
N VAL A 73 -7.37 -1.07 0.87
CA VAL A 73 -8.65 -0.48 0.48
C VAL A 73 -8.48 0.63 -0.54
N VAL A 74 -9.28 0.57 -1.61
CA VAL A 74 -9.17 1.42 -2.79
C VAL A 74 -10.40 2.30 -2.90
N TYR A 75 -10.52 3.32 -2.05
CA TYR A 75 -11.65 4.26 -2.09
C TYR A 75 -11.39 5.47 -3.00
N ASN A 76 -10.17 5.64 -3.47
CA ASN A 76 -9.77 6.80 -4.26
C ASN A 76 -10.34 6.82 -5.69
N HIS A 77 -10.74 5.66 -6.23
CA HIS A 77 -11.40 5.53 -7.54
C HIS A 77 -12.31 4.29 -7.58
N THR A 78 -13.03 4.14 -8.67
CA THR A 78 -13.81 2.93 -9.00
C THR A 78 -13.40 2.39 -10.37
N ALA A 79 -13.61 1.10 -10.59
CA ALA A 79 -13.35 0.47 -11.90
C ALA A 79 -14.13 1.14 -13.04
N ILE A 80 -15.36 1.60 -12.77
CA ILE A 80 -16.26 2.15 -13.76
C ILE A 80 -16.99 3.37 -13.18
N THR A 81 -16.97 4.52 -13.88
CA THR A 81 -17.79 5.69 -13.56
C THR A 81 -19.16 5.59 -14.22
N LYS A 82 -19.22 5.78 -15.54
CA LYS A 82 -20.48 5.78 -16.29
C LYS A 82 -21.15 4.40 -16.21
N GLY A 83 -22.35 4.37 -15.63
CA GLY A 83 -23.07 3.12 -15.40
C GLY A 83 -22.60 2.31 -14.19
N GLY A 84 -21.58 2.77 -13.47
CA GLY A 84 -21.11 2.21 -12.20
C GLY A 84 -22.10 2.47 -11.05
N ASN A 85 -21.91 1.77 -9.93
CA ASN A 85 -22.83 1.78 -8.80
C ASN A 85 -23.08 3.19 -8.24
N PHE A 86 -22.05 3.98 -8.03
CA PHE A 86 -22.16 5.34 -7.50
C PHE A 86 -22.89 6.28 -8.47
N GLU A 87 -22.55 6.25 -9.75
CA GLU A 87 -23.16 7.13 -10.74
C GLU A 87 -24.63 6.77 -11.02
N ARG A 88 -24.98 5.50 -10.91
CA ARG A 88 -26.39 5.05 -11.00
C ARG A 88 -27.21 5.43 -9.78
N THR A 89 -26.58 5.57 -8.61
CA THR A 89 -27.27 5.93 -7.36
C THR A 89 -27.55 7.42 -7.30
N VAL A 90 -26.53 8.27 -7.49
CA VAL A 90 -26.68 9.72 -7.55
C VAL A 90 -25.70 10.27 -8.59
N PRO A 91 -26.18 10.53 -9.83
CA PRO A 91 -25.35 11.04 -10.91
C PRO A 91 -24.60 12.32 -10.55
N GLY A 92 -23.31 12.38 -10.87
CA GLY A 92 -22.44 13.54 -10.64
C GLY A 92 -22.07 13.82 -9.18
N TYR A 93 -22.44 12.95 -8.23
CA TYR A 93 -22.20 13.23 -6.80
C TYR A 93 -20.88 12.65 -6.26
N PHE A 94 -20.53 11.43 -6.60
CA PHE A 94 -19.48 10.70 -5.91
C PHE A 94 -18.07 10.92 -6.47
N TYR A 95 -17.97 11.55 -7.63
CA TYR A 95 -16.70 11.81 -8.31
C TYR A 95 -16.42 13.30 -8.43
N ARG A 96 -15.13 13.66 -8.41
CA ARG A 96 -14.69 15.01 -8.76
C ARG A 96 -14.63 15.17 -10.27
N THR A 97 -14.88 16.37 -10.73
CA THR A 97 -14.75 16.78 -12.13
C THR A 97 -13.81 17.96 -12.24
N ASP A 98 -13.19 18.11 -13.39
CA ASP A 98 -12.46 19.31 -13.76
C ASP A 98 -13.41 20.47 -14.14
N GLU A 99 -12.83 21.59 -14.52
CA GLU A 99 -13.60 22.80 -14.91
C GLU A 99 -14.46 22.60 -16.15
N GLU A 100 -14.09 21.65 -17.03
CA GLU A 100 -14.85 21.26 -18.21
C GLU A 100 -15.93 20.19 -17.92
N GLY A 101 -16.08 19.76 -16.68
CA GLY A 101 -17.05 18.73 -16.27
C GLY A 101 -16.64 17.29 -16.61
N LYS A 102 -15.37 17.05 -16.99
CA LYS A 102 -14.84 15.70 -17.18
C LYS A 102 -14.41 15.10 -15.84
N TRP A 103 -14.42 13.78 -15.74
CA TRP A 103 -13.94 13.09 -14.55
C TRP A 103 -12.49 13.46 -14.27
N ALA A 104 -12.23 13.97 -13.08
CA ALA A 104 -10.87 14.18 -12.59
C ALA A 104 -10.16 12.83 -12.41
N ASN A 105 -8.82 12.80 -12.56
CA ASN A 105 -8.06 11.55 -12.67
C ASN A 105 -6.73 11.58 -11.91
N ALA A 106 -6.76 12.02 -10.66
CA ALA A 106 -5.57 11.98 -9.82
C ALA A 106 -5.17 10.55 -9.41
N SER A 107 -6.05 9.57 -9.59
CA SER A 107 -5.74 8.16 -9.39
C SER A 107 -4.89 7.55 -10.50
N GLY A 108 -4.88 8.15 -11.70
CA GLY A 108 -4.33 7.52 -12.91
C GLY A 108 -5.21 6.40 -13.49
N CYS A 109 -6.37 6.10 -12.86
CA CYS A 109 -7.28 5.01 -13.23
C CYS A 109 -8.58 5.49 -13.89
N GLY A 110 -8.63 6.75 -14.36
CA GLY A 110 -9.75 7.31 -15.12
C GLY A 110 -10.77 8.09 -14.29
N ASN A 111 -10.68 8.08 -12.97
CA ASN A 111 -11.55 8.86 -12.10
C ASN A 111 -10.93 9.08 -10.71
N GLU A 112 -11.47 10.02 -9.95
CA GLU A 112 -11.21 10.16 -8.52
C GLU A 112 -12.50 10.42 -7.76
N THR A 113 -12.63 9.81 -6.58
CA THR A 113 -13.80 9.98 -5.73
C THR A 113 -13.72 11.27 -4.91
N ALA A 114 -14.89 11.82 -4.59
CA ALA A 114 -15.04 13.05 -3.82
C ALA A 114 -15.25 12.77 -2.34
N SER A 115 -14.18 12.37 -1.64
CA SER A 115 -14.23 11.96 -0.22
C SER A 115 -14.75 13.07 0.72
N GLU A 116 -14.57 14.36 0.35
CA GLU A 116 -15.05 15.52 1.08
C GLU A 116 -16.59 15.64 1.08
N ARG A 117 -17.27 14.98 0.15
CA ARG A 117 -18.72 15.01 0.09
C ARG A 117 -19.36 14.13 1.16
N PRO A 118 -20.38 14.61 1.88
CA PRO A 118 -20.91 13.93 3.08
C PRO A 118 -21.28 12.47 2.88
N MET A 119 -21.92 12.12 1.74
CA MET A 119 -22.35 10.73 1.51
C MET A 119 -21.19 9.83 1.11
N MET A 120 -20.16 10.33 0.40
CA MET A 120 -18.95 9.56 0.13
C MET A 120 -18.14 9.32 1.42
N ARG A 121 -17.97 10.35 2.24
CA ARG A 121 -17.34 10.23 3.57
C ARG A 121 -18.07 9.21 4.43
N ARG A 122 -19.39 9.29 4.50
CA ARG A 122 -20.22 8.34 5.23
C ARG A 122 -20.01 6.90 4.70
N PHE A 123 -20.03 6.73 3.39
CA PHE A 123 -19.81 5.44 2.76
C PHE A 123 -18.46 4.84 3.16
N MET A 124 -17.37 5.63 3.10
CA MET A 124 -16.03 5.16 3.49
C MET A 124 -15.99 4.75 4.96
N ILE A 125 -16.54 5.57 5.87
CA ILE A 125 -16.61 5.27 7.31
C ILE A 125 -17.38 3.99 7.56
N GLU A 126 -18.58 3.86 7.00
CA GLU A 126 -19.44 2.69 7.20
C GLU A 126 -18.79 1.42 6.63
N SER A 127 -18.12 1.53 5.49
CA SER A 127 -17.43 0.40 4.85
C SER A 127 -16.28 -0.12 5.70
N VAL A 128 -15.35 0.73 6.15
CA VAL A 128 -14.25 0.25 7.01
C VAL A 128 -14.75 -0.27 8.37
N CYS A 129 -15.76 0.39 8.95
CA CYS A 129 -16.39 -0.10 10.19
C CYS A 129 -17.08 -1.46 10.01
N TYR A 130 -17.69 -1.70 8.85
CA TYR A 130 -18.27 -2.99 8.49
C TYR A 130 -17.19 -4.09 8.45
N TRP A 131 -16.09 -3.86 7.73
CA TRP A 131 -14.99 -4.82 7.67
C TRP A 131 -14.36 -5.07 9.05
N ALA A 132 -14.19 -4.03 9.86
CA ALA A 132 -13.65 -4.18 11.21
C ALA A 132 -14.58 -5.00 12.13
N ARG A 133 -15.90 -4.80 12.05
CA ARG A 133 -16.86 -5.50 12.93
C ARG A 133 -17.20 -6.90 12.44
N GLU A 134 -17.52 -7.03 11.15
CA GLU A 134 -18.04 -8.29 10.59
C GLU A 134 -16.94 -9.30 10.26
N TYR A 135 -15.76 -8.83 9.89
CA TYR A 135 -14.64 -9.68 9.50
C TYR A 135 -13.47 -9.61 10.47
N HIS A 136 -13.57 -8.80 11.52
CA HIS A 136 -12.50 -8.59 12.50
C HIS A 136 -11.17 -8.15 11.88
N ILE A 137 -11.23 -7.26 10.90
CA ILE A 137 -10.05 -6.68 10.27
C ILE A 137 -9.36 -5.75 11.26
N ASP A 138 -8.04 -5.92 11.41
CA ASP A 138 -7.20 -5.24 12.39
C ASP A 138 -6.46 -4.02 11.84
N GLY A 139 -6.61 -3.72 10.58
CA GLY A 139 -6.00 -2.55 9.97
C GLY A 139 -6.41 -2.30 8.53
N PHE A 140 -6.18 -1.07 8.08
CA PHE A 140 -6.51 -0.63 6.72
C PHE A 140 -5.35 0.14 6.11
N ARG A 141 -4.89 -0.30 4.94
CA ARG A 141 -3.98 0.45 4.07
C ARG A 141 -4.79 1.14 2.99
N PHE A 142 -4.73 2.46 2.93
CA PHE A 142 -5.43 3.25 1.93
C PHE A 142 -4.55 3.48 0.70
N ASP A 143 -4.96 2.91 -0.42
CA ASP A 143 -4.37 3.17 -1.72
C ASP A 143 -4.54 4.64 -2.09
N LEU A 144 -3.47 5.29 -2.59
CA LEU A 144 -3.46 6.71 -2.96
C LEU A 144 -4.19 7.60 -1.95
N MET A 145 -3.92 7.41 -0.65
CA MET A 145 -4.55 8.13 0.46
C MET A 145 -4.50 9.65 0.27
N GLY A 146 -3.45 10.14 -0.39
CA GLY A 146 -3.28 11.56 -0.68
C GLY A 146 -4.34 12.17 -1.59
N ILE A 147 -5.23 11.38 -2.20
CA ILE A 147 -6.40 11.89 -2.95
C ILE A 147 -7.54 12.27 -2.00
N HIS A 148 -7.63 11.63 -0.84
CA HIS A 148 -8.67 11.87 0.14
C HIS A 148 -8.43 13.16 0.94
N ASP A 149 -9.49 13.72 1.47
CA ASP A 149 -9.39 14.88 2.34
C ASP A 149 -9.05 14.49 3.78
N ILE A 150 -8.33 15.39 4.47
CA ILE A 150 -7.87 15.20 5.86
C ILE A 150 -9.04 14.95 6.82
N GLU A 151 -10.17 15.66 6.63
CA GLU A 151 -11.32 15.53 7.51
C GLU A 151 -11.92 14.13 7.45
N THR A 152 -12.06 13.57 6.23
CA THR A 152 -12.55 12.21 6.03
C THR A 152 -11.61 11.18 6.65
N MET A 153 -10.30 11.30 6.46
CA MET A 153 -9.33 10.37 7.04
C MET A 153 -9.36 10.40 8.57
N ASN A 154 -9.44 11.58 9.18
CA ASN A 154 -9.59 11.74 10.62
C ASN A 154 -10.94 11.20 11.13
N ALA A 155 -12.03 11.38 10.37
CA ALA A 155 -13.34 10.85 10.73
C ALA A 155 -13.35 9.30 10.71
N ILE A 156 -12.67 8.68 9.75
CA ILE A 156 -12.45 7.23 9.69
C ILE A 156 -11.65 6.77 10.92
N ARG A 157 -10.50 7.41 11.22
CA ARG A 157 -9.69 7.08 12.39
C ARG A 157 -10.52 7.11 13.67
N LYS A 158 -11.27 8.20 13.88
CA LYS A 158 -12.16 8.35 15.04
C LYS A 158 -13.26 7.29 15.11
N ALA A 159 -13.76 6.82 13.97
CA ALA A 159 -14.77 5.77 13.94
C ALA A 159 -14.19 4.39 14.26
N LEU A 160 -13.00 4.09 13.79
CA LEU A 160 -12.26 2.88 14.11
C LEU A 160 -11.84 2.82 15.57
N ASP A 161 -11.40 3.94 16.17
CA ASP A 161 -11.05 4.05 17.60
C ASP A 161 -12.20 3.68 18.53
N LYS A 162 -13.43 3.90 18.10
CA LYS A 162 -14.63 3.48 18.87
C LYS A 162 -14.89 1.97 18.82
N ILE A 163 -14.33 1.28 17.84
CA ILE A 163 -14.41 -0.18 17.71
C ILE A 163 -13.25 -0.80 18.49
N ASP A 164 -12.04 -0.46 18.11
CA ASP A 164 -10.80 -0.86 18.77
C ASP A 164 -9.68 0.16 18.39
N PRO A 165 -9.11 0.90 19.35
CA PRO A 165 -8.05 1.87 19.09
C PRO A 165 -6.73 1.23 18.60
N THR A 166 -6.60 -0.09 18.68
CA THR A 166 -5.43 -0.81 18.16
C THR A 166 -5.53 -1.17 16.67
N ILE A 167 -6.69 -0.92 16.04
CA ILE A 167 -6.82 -1.07 14.58
C ILE A 167 -5.86 -0.09 13.90
N CYS A 168 -4.90 -0.59 13.15
CA CYS A 168 -3.94 0.26 12.48
C CYS A 168 -4.55 0.91 11.21
N MET A 169 -4.09 2.13 10.90
CA MET A 169 -4.52 2.88 9.73
C MET A 169 -3.33 3.57 9.11
N TYR A 170 -3.08 3.29 7.83
CA TYR A 170 -1.99 3.90 7.09
C TYR A 170 -2.28 3.89 5.59
N GLY A 171 -1.44 4.53 4.81
CA GLY A 171 -1.62 4.54 3.36
C GLY A 171 -0.53 5.29 2.62
N GLU A 172 -0.78 5.52 1.35
CA GLU A 172 0.08 6.27 0.47
C GLU A 172 -0.22 7.76 0.59
N GLY A 173 0.68 8.52 1.23
CA GLY A 173 0.56 9.97 1.42
C GLY A 173 0.82 10.79 0.15
N TRP A 174 0.41 10.27 -1.02
CA TRP A 174 0.55 10.89 -2.34
C TRP A 174 -0.64 10.55 -3.24
N ALA A 175 -0.65 11.13 -4.44
CA ALA A 175 -1.57 10.83 -5.54
C ALA A 175 -0.76 10.52 -6.81
N ALA A 176 -1.32 9.79 -7.76
CA ALA A 176 -0.68 9.49 -9.04
C ALA A 176 -0.70 10.70 -9.99
N GLY A 177 -1.67 11.59 -9.85
CA GLY A 177 -1.80 12.82 -10.61
C GLY A 177 -2.15 14.02 -9.71
N LYS A 178 -2.63 15.11 -10.30
CA LYS A 178 -3.05 16.31 -9.55
C LYS A 178 -4.52 16.20 -9.14
N PRO A 179 -4.85 16.09 -7.84
CA PRO A 179 -6.23 16.11 -7.37
C PRO A 179 -6.93 17.46 -7.62
N GLN A 180 -8.23 17.43 -7.77
CA GLN A 180 -9.02 18.66 -7.93
C GLN A 180 -9.26 19.40 -6.61
N LEU A 181 -9.12 18.72 -5.48
CA LEU A 181 -9.22 19.37 -4.18
C LEU A 181 -7.98 20.24 -3.91
N PRO A 182 -8.13 21.40 -3.22
CA PRO A 182 -6.99 22.21 -2.79
C PRO A 182 -5.99 21.39 -1.96
N ASP A 183 -4.71 21.57 -2.25
CA ASP A 183 -3.62 20.82 -1.60
C ASP A 183 -3.69 20.85 -0.07
N SER A 184 -4.04 22.00 0.53
CA SER A 184 -4.16 22.15 1.97
C SER A 184 -5.24 21.28 2.63
N LEU A 185 -6.13 20.70 1.87
CA LEU A 185 -7.19 19.79 2.35
C LEU A 185 -6.84 18.32 2.16
N LEU A 186 -5.81 18.00 1.38
CA LEU A 186 -5.47 16.64 1.01
C LEU A 186 -4.66 15.92 2.10
N ALA A 187 -4.91 14.62 2.27
CA ALA A 187 -4.20 13.74 3.20
C ALA A 187 -2.80 13.34 2.66
N MET A 188 -2.07 14.33 2.16
CA MET A 188 -0.71 14.17 1.68
C MET A 188 0.28 14.04 2.83
N LYS A 189 1.40 13.36 2.61
CA LYS A 189 2.47 13.13 3.59
C LYS A 189 2.97 14.42 4.28
N LYS A 190 3.11 15.51 3.53
CA LYS A 190 3.49 16.81 4.08
C LYS A 190 2.50 17.41 5.10
N HIS A 191 1.28 16.85 5.17
CA HIS A 191 0.25 17.24 6.13
C HIS A 191 0.08 16.22 7.27
N ALA A 192 1.02 15.30 7.46
CA ALA A 192 0.94 14.23 8.46
C ALA A 192 0.71 14.73 9.89
N ALA A 193 1.23 15.93 10.26
CA ALA A 193 0.96 16.54 11.55
C ALA A 193 -0.54 16.80 11.83
N ARG A 194 -1.38 16.83 10.78
CA ARG A 194 -2.85 16.98 10.87
C ARG A 194 -3.59 15.65 10.83
N LEU A 195 -2.86 14.54 10.75
CA LEU A 195 -3.37 13.17 10.60
C LEU A 195 -2.82 12.28 11.74
N PRO A 196 -3.16 12.57 13.01
CA PRO A 196 -2.64 11.81 14.14
C PRO A 196 -3.05 10.34 14.05
N HIS A 197 -2.12 9.43 14.41
CA HIS A 197 -2.30 7.97 14.40
C HIS A 197 -2.65 7.38 13.01
N ILE A 198 -2.25 8.09 11.94
CA ILE A 198 -2.37 7.60 10.56
C ILE A 198 -0.96 7.53 9.96
N GLY A 199 -0.53 6.33 9.62
CA GLY A 199 0.79 6.07 9.06
C GLY A 199 0.85 6.34 7.55
N MET A 200 2.06 6.60 7.03
CA MET A 200 2.31 6.82 5.61
C MET A 200 3.60 6.15 5.17
N PHE A 201 3.61 5.60 3.97
CA PHE A 201 4.81 5.01 3.39
C PHE A 201 5.92 6.05 3.19
N CYS A 202 7.14 5.70 3.62
CA CYS A 202 8.32 6.56 3.52
C CYS A 202 9.12 6.23 2.24
N ASP A 203 8.73 6.82 1.12
CA ASP A 203 9.45 6.70 -0.15
C ASP A 203 10.85 7.31 -0.09
N GLU A 204 11.09 8.32 0.75
CA GLU A 204 12.43 8.88 0.95
C GLU A 204 13.41 7.83 1.49
N MET A 205 12.99 6.99 2.45
CA MET A 205 13.82 5.90 2.95
C MET A 205 14.00 4.80 1.91
N ARG A 206 12.93 4.38 1.26
CA ARG A 206 12.95 3.40 0.16
C ARG A 206 13.96 3.80 -0.91
N ASP A 207 13.85 5.02 -1.42
CA ASP A 207 14.69 5.53 -2.50
C ASP A 207 16.15 5.71 -2.05
N SER A 208 16.36 6.11 -0.81
CA SER A 208 17.72 6.22 -0.23
C SER A 208 18.37 4.85 0.00
N LEU A 209 17.60 3.80 0.22
CA LEU A 209 18.13 2.44 0.35
C LEU A 209 18.44 1.81 -1.01
N ARG A 210 17.44 1.72 -1.91
CA ARG A 210 17.52 0.92 -3.13
C ARG A 210 17.69 1.71 -4.42
N GLY A 211 17.44 3.02 -4.39
CA GLY A 211 17.43 3.91 -5.56
C GLY A 211 16.02 4.40 -5.92
N PRO A 212 15.93 5.53 -6.64
CA PRO A 212 14.69 6.25 -6.87
C PRO A 212 13.72 5.49 -7.78
N TRP A 213 12.44 5.73 -7.59
CA TRP A 213 11.37 5.32 -8.50
C TRP A 213 11.63 5.81 -9.93
N GLY A 214 11.28 5.00 -10.92
CA GLY A 214 11.37 5.37 -12.35
C GLY A 214 12.79 5.37 -12.93
N ASN A 215 13.80 4.95 -12.16
CA ASN A 215 15.16 4.77 -12.66
C ASN A 215 15.77 3.46 -12.10
N ASP A 216 15.47 2.36 -12.77
CA ASP A 216 15.79 1.02 -12.28
C ASP A 216 17.28 0.72 -12.22
N ALA A 217 18.09 1.33 -13.08
CA ALA A 217 19.53 1.17 -13.09
C ALA A 217 20.26 2.01 -12.02
N LYS A 218 19.54 2.97 -11.38
CA LYS A 218 20.13 3.84 -10.36
C LYS A 218 19.97 3.23 -8.98
N GLY A 219 21.02 2.59 -8.47
CA GLY A 219 21.06 2.15 -7.07
C GLY A 219 21.39 3.27 -6.09
N ALA A 220 21.37 2.97 -4.79
CA ALA A 220 21.63 3.93 -3.73
C ALA A 220 22.49 3.33 -2.61
N PHE A 221 22.16 3.57 -1.34
CA PHE A 221 22.99 3.21 -0.18
C PHE A 221 23.35 1.73 -0.12
N VAL A 222 22.40 0.83 -0.36
CA VAL A 222 22.61 -0.63 -0.22
C VAL A 222 23.75 -1.14 -1.11
N ILE A 223 23.92 -0.54 -2.31
CA ILE A 223 25.01 -0.90 -3.23
C ILE A 223 26.26 -0.03 -3.06
N GLY A 224 26.39 0.69 -1.93
CA GLY A 224 27.58 1.51 -1.62
C GLY A 224 27.63 2.86 -2.34
N ARG A 225 26.55 3.35 -2.97
CA ARG A 225 26.57 4.67 -3.57
C ARG A 225 26.60 5.76 -2.51
N MET A 226 27.51 6.72 -2.70
CA MET A 226 27.65 7.89 -1.86
C MET A 226 26.45 8.86 -2.02
N GLY A 227 26.21 9.71 -1.00
CA GLY A 227 25.18 10.75 -1.03
C GLY A 227 23.79 10.33 -0.51
N TYR A 228 23.57 9.06 -0.17
CA TYR A 228 22.29 8.55 0.30
C TYR A 228 22.21 8.34 1.82
N ALA A 229 23.33 8.47 2.53
CA ALA A 229 23.38 8.22 3.98
C ALA A 229 22.43 9.14 4.78
N ALA A 230 22.24 10.39 4.34
CA ALA A 230 21.35 11.35 4.98
C ALA A 230 19.89 10.87 4.96
N GLY A 231 19.39 10.40 3.80
CA GLY A 231 18.05 9.84 3.68
C GLY A 231 17.86 8.53 4.45
N VAL A 232 18.89 7.69 4.53
CA VAL A 232 18.85 6.48 5.37
C VAL A 232 18.76 6.86 6.85
N LYS A 233 19.58 7.81 7.33
CA LYS A 233 19.50 8.32 8.72
C LYS A 233 18.13 8.92 9.04
N PHE A 234 17.56 9.69 8.10
CA PHE A 234 16.19 10.21 8.20
C PHE A 234 15.17 9.07 8.40
N GLY A 235 15.24 8.02 7.57
CA GLY A 235 14.39 6.85 7.70
C GLY A 235 14.59 6.09 9.02
N LEU A 236 15.85 5.90 9.45
CA LEU A 236 16.17 5.26 10.72
C LEU A 236 15.58 6.04 11.92
N ALA A 237 15.56 7.37 11.85
CA ALA A 237 14.96 8.22 12.88
C ALA A 237 13.41 8.23 12.84
N GLY A 238 12.77 7.57 11.88
CA GLY A 238 11.30 7.52 11.79
C GLY A 238 10.67 8.74 11.14
N GLY A 239 11.41 9.47 10.28
CA GLY A 239 10.89 10.64 9.56
C GLY A 239 10.64 11.88 10.42
N ILE A 240 11.00 11.85 11.71
CA ILE A 240 10.82 12.94 12.65
C ILE A 240 12.04 13.88 12.70
N ALA A 241 11.83 15.10 13.18
CA ALA A 241 12.93 16.00 13.50
C ALA A 241 13.83 15.40 14.59
N HIS A 242 15.15 15.37 14.33
CA HIS A 242 16.13 14.82 15.25
C HIS A 242 17.32 15.78 15.39
N PRO A 243 17.87 16.02 16.60
CA PRO A 243 18.95 17.00 16.83
C PRO A 243 20.22 16.77 16.00
N GLN A 244 20.49 15.52 15.63
CA GLN A 244 21.65 15.13 14.80
C GLN A 244 21.39 15.15 13.29
N LEU A 245 20.15 15.51 12.88
CA LEU A 245 19.75 15.60 11.48
C LEU A 245 19.28 17.01 11.19
N VAL A 246 19.96 17.68 10.29
CA VAL A 246 19.57 19.03 9.86
C VAL A 246 18.99 18.92 8.46
N SER A 247 17.72 19.27 8.31
CA SER A 247 17.04 19.31 7.00
C SER A 247 17.17 20.73 6.44
N ASP A 248 18.19 20.93 5.62
CA ASP A 248 18.42 22.14 4.85
C ASP A 248 18.78 21.82 3.38
N LYS A 249 18.97 22.85 2.57
CA LYS A 249 19.27 22.67 1.15
C LYS A 249 20.62 22.00 0.87
N GLU A 250 21.54 22.03 1.82
CA GLU A 250 22.92 21.56 1.68
C GLU A 250 23.10 20.13 2.22
N SER A 251 22.32 19.74 3.24
CA SER A 251 22.48 18.48 3.98
C SER A 251 21.97 17.24 3.25
N ALA A 252 21.20 17.36 2.20
CA ALA A 252 20.49 16.27 1.51
C ALA A 252 19.57 15.42 2.44
N VAL A 253 19.26 15.91 3.64
CA VAL A 253 18.26 15.30 4.52
C VAL A 253 16.87 15.66 4.01
N PRO A 254 15.97 14.69 3.81
CA PRO A 254 14.58 14.97 3.43
C PRO A 254 13.87 15.88 4.46
N ALA A 255 12.86 16.62 4.02
CA ALA A 255 12.03 17.39 4.93
C ALA A 255 11.34 16.46 5.94
N PHE A 256 11.43 16.80 7.24
CA PHE A 256 10.73 16.08 8.29
C PHE A 256 9.23 16.27 8.15
N TRP A 257 8.49 15.20 8.10
CA TRP A 257 7.04 15.23 7.90
C TRP A 257 6.26 14.51 9.00
N ALA A 258 6.85 13.50 9.64
CA ALA A 258 6.20 12.78 10.73
C ALA A 258 6.28 13.59 12.05
N ALA A 259 5.18 13.65 12.76
CA ALA A 259 5.14 14.22 14.12
C ALA A 259 5.58 13.17 15.16
N GLN A 260 5.34 11.88 14.87
CA GLN A 260 5.74 10.74 15.68
C GLN A 260 6.24 9.60 14.76
N PRO A 261 7.21 8.76 15.21
CA PRO A 261 7.73 7.68 14.39
C PRO A 261 6.67 6.67 13.92
N GLU A 262 5.61 6.48 14.68
CA GLU A 262 4.48 5.60 14.32
C GLU A 262 3.74 6.02 13.04
N GLN A 263 3.93 7.28 12.61
CA GLN A 263 3.36 7.75 11.34
C GLN A 263 4.18 7.33 10.13
N MET A 264 5.37 6.77 10.32
CA MET A 264 6.22 6.36 9.22
C MET A 264 6.19 4.84 9.02
N ILE A 265 5.77 4.40 7.82
CA ILE A 265 5.95 3.02 7.37
C ILE A 265 7.31 2.90 6.71
N SER A 266 8.22 2.17 7.38
CA SER A 266 9.59 1.91 6.93
C SER A 266 9.61 0.71 5.99
N TYR A 267 10.05 0.87 4.76
CA TYR A 267 10.08 -0.20 3.76
C TYR A 267 11.19 0.00 2.72
N VAL A 268 11.51 -1.06 1.98
CA VAL A 268 12.46 -1.03 0.87
C VAL A 268 11.83 -1.45 -0.45
N SER A 269 10.80 -2.28 -0.42
CA SER A 269 10.03 -2.72 -1.59
C SER A 269 8.60 -3.11 -1.18
N CYS A 270 7.72 -3.15 -2.16
CA CYS A 270 6.33 -3.59 -2.03
C CYS A 270 5.89 -4.29 -3.33
N HIS A 271 4.59 -4.46 -3.54
CA HIS A 271 4.06 -5.04 -4.78
C HIS A 271 4.30 -4.13 -6.00
N ASP A 272 4.29 -2.80 -5.80
CA ASP A 272 4.59 -1.81 -6.83
C ASP A 272 6.08 -1.74 -7.16
N ASP A 273 6.40 -1.51 -8.44
CA ASP A 273 7.75 -1.41 -8.97
C ASP A 273 8.55 -2.73 -8.79
N LEU A 274 9.85 -2.70 -8.98
CA LEU A 274 10.74 -3.84 -8.79
C LEU A 274 10.76 -4.28 -7.32
N CYS A 275 10.65 -5.59 -7.06
CA CYS A 275 10.98 -6.13 -5.76
C CYS A 275 12.48 -5.99 -5.47
N LEU A 276 12.91 -6.20 -4.22
CA LEU A 276 14.28 -5.95 -3.81
C LEU A 276 15.31 -6.71 -4.64
N ALA A 277 15.10 -8.00 -4.89
CA ALA A 277 16.03 -8.83 -5.67
C ALA A 277 16.15 -8.35 -7.13
N ASP A 278 15.03 -8.00 -7.78
CA ASP A 278 15.07 -7.46 -9.15
C ASP A 278 15.79 -6.12 -9.21
N ARG A 279 15.57 -5.25 -8.21
CA ARG A 279 16.25 -3.96 -8.12
C ARG A 279 17.75 -4.12 -7.97
N LEU A 280 18.22 -5.03 -7.11
CA LEU A 280 19.63 -5.31 -6.95
C LEU A 280 20.27 -5.85 -8.23
N LYS A 281 19.58 -6.75 -8.94
CA LYS A 281 20.04 -7.27 -10.26
C LYS A 281 20.15 -6.16 -11.31
N ALA A 282 19.17 -5.26 -11.36
CA ALA A 282 19.14 -4.14 -12.31
C ALA A 282 20.26 -3.13 -12.03
N THR A 283 20.60 -2.88 -10.77
CA THR A 283 21.61 -1.89 -10.37
C THR A 283 23.04 -2.42 -10.39
N LEU A 284 23.22 -3.72 -10.12
CA LEU A 284 24.49 -4.42 -10.13
C LEU A 284 24.37 -5.76 -10.88
N PRO A 285 24.44 -5.75 -12.22
CA PRO A 285 24.44 -6.99 -12.98
C PRO A 285 25.61 -7.91 -12.61
N GLY A 286 25.33 -9.20 -12.50
CA GLY A 286 26.37 -10.21 -12.22
C GLY A 286 26.66 -10.47 -10.73
N LEU A 287 25.83 -9.99 -9.80
CA LEU A 287 25.95 -10.34 -8.38
C LEU A 287 25.91 -11.85 -8.16
N SER A 288 26.83 -12.34 -7.37
CA SER A 288 26.78 -13.70 -6.82
C SER A 288 25.63 -13.84 -5.80
N ALA A 289 25.18 -15.06 -5.52
CA ALA A 289 24.16 -15.31 -4.52
C ALA A 289 24.55 -14.79 -3.12
N LEU A 290 25.85 -14.90 -2.77
CA LEU A 290 26.36 -14.41 -1.48
C LEU A 290 26.27 -12.87 -1.38
N GLU A 291 26.68 -12.16 -2.43
CA GLU A 291 26.58 -10.70 -2.48
C GLU A 291 25.12 -10.25 -2.45
N MET A 292 24.25 -10.91 -3.21
CA MET A 292 22.81 -10.62 -3.22
C MET A 292 22.21 -10.74 -1.81
N ASN A 293 22.53 -11.83 -1.09
CA ASN A 293 22.10 -12.05 0.28
C ASN A 293 22.65 -10.96 1.22
N ALA A 294 23.91 -10.59 1.11
CA ALA A 294 24.53 -9.56 1.96
C ALA A 294 23.83 -8.19 1.77
N LEU A 295 23.58 -7.79 0.53
CA LEU A 295 22.91 -6.52 0.21
C LEU A 295 21.43 -6.51 0.67
N ALA A 296 20.72 -7.62 0.47
CA ALA A 296 19.35 -7.74 0.93
C ALA A 296 19.25 -7.73 2.47
N LYS A 297 20.18 -8.38 3.18
CA LYS A 297 20.30 -8.29 4.65
C LYS A 297 20.58 -6.87 5.13
N LEU A 298 21.42 -6.12 4.43
CA LEU A 298 21.69 -4.72 4.76
C LEU A 298 20.41 -3.88 4.63
N ALA A 299 19.65 -4.08 3.57
CA ALA A 299 18.36 -3.42 3.38
C ALA A 299 17.34 -3.79 4.49
N ALA A 300 17.23 -5.09 4.81
CA ALA A 300 16.39 -5.59 5.88
C ALA A 300 16.79 -5.00 7.24
N THR A 301 18.08 -4.94 7.54
CA THR A 301 18.60 -4.33 8.78
C THR A 301 18.14 -2.89 8.91
N ALA A 302 18.25 -2.08 7.86
CA ALA A 302 17.82 -0.68 7.91
C ALA A 302 16.30 -0.57 8.17
N VAL A 303 15.47 -1.39 7.51
CA VAL A 303 14.02 -1.41 7.71
C VAL A 303 13.65 -1.82 9.14
N PHE A 304 14.20 -2.92 9.63
CA PHE A 304 13.82 -3.50 10.93
C PHE A 304 14.42 -2.78 12.14
N THR A 305 15.44 -1.94 11.96
CA THR A 305 16.03 -1.13 13.03
C THR A 305 15.58 0.34 12.99
N SER A 306 14.72 0.71 12.06
CA SER A 306 14.07 2.02 12.02
C SER A 306 13.15 2.22 13.23
N GLN A 307 12.99 3.47 13.66
CA GLN A 307 11.98 3.86 14.65
C GLN A 307 10.55 3.86 14.09
N GLY A 308 10.39 3.83 12.76
CA GLY A 308 9.09 3.69 12.10
C GLY A 308 8.52 2.26 12.20
N ILE A 309 7.33 2.06 11.67
CA ILE A 309 6.69 0.75 11.59
C ILE A 309 7.30 -0.02 10.43
N PRO A 310 7.97 -1.16 10.66
CA PRO A 310 8.60 -1.92 9.59
C PRO A 310 7.54 -2.62 8.72
N PHE A 311 7.67 -2.45 7.41
CA PHE A 311 6.91 -3.16 6.39
C PHE A 311 7.86 -3.98 5.51
N TRP A 312 7.56 -5.27 5.34
CA TRP A 312 8.38 -6.18 4.56
C TRP A 312 7.53 -6.87 3.49
N TYR A 313 7.99 -6.79 2.25
CA TYR A 313 7.29 -7.43 1.13
C TYR A 313 7.46 -8.95 1.20
N ALA A 314 6.35 -9.68 1.21
CA ALA A 314 6.37 -11.14 1.34
C ALA A 314 7.18 -11.81 0.22
N GLY A 315 8.19 -12.59 0.61
CA GLY A 315 9.12 -13.26 -0.28
C GLY A 315 10.47 -12.55 -0.44
N ASP A 316 10.63 -11.29 -0.05
CA ASP A 316 11.94 -10.62 -0.08
C ASP A 316 12.96 -11.34 0.83
N GLU A 317 12.51 -11.97 1.91
CA GLU A 317 13.32 -12.81 2.81
C GLU A 317 13.86 -14.09 2.13
N ILE A 318 13.33 -14.45 1.00
CA ILE A 318 13.82 -15.57 0.17
C ILE A 318 14.23 -15.10 -1.23
N LEU A 319 14.56 -13.82 -1.36
CA LEU A 319 14.97 -13.18 -2.60
C LEU A 319 13.95 -13.39 -3.74
N ARG A 320 12.66 -13.17 -3.44
CA ARG A 320 11.61 -13.15 -4.45
C ARG A 320 11.99 -12.22 -5.58
N ASP A 321 11.81 -12.68 -6.81
CA ASP A 321 11.92 -11.83 -8.00
C ASP A 321 10.69 -11.95 -8.87
N LYS A 322 10.44 -10.90 -9.64
CA LYS A 322 9.38 -10.81 -10.64
C LYS A 322 9.96 -10.75 -12.05
N GLN A 323 11.18 -11.28 -12.23
CA GLN A 323 11.89 -11.35 -13.51
C GLN A 323 12.09 -9.96 -14.16
N GLY A 324 12.27 -8.91 -13.33
CA GLY A 324 12.45 -7.54 -13.78
C GLY A 324 11.16 -6.83 -14.22
N VAL A 325 9.98 -7.41 -13.97
CA VAL A 325 8.70 -6.75 -14.30
C VAL A 325 8.37 -5.73 -13.23
N THR A 326 8.35 -4.44 -13.60
CA THR A 326 8.04 -3.32 -12.70
C THR A 326 6.56 -3.24 -12.36
N ASN A 327 5.68 -3.39 -13.36
CA ASN A 327 4.24 -3.31 -13.17
C ASN A 327 3.57 -4.65 -13.47
N SER A 328 3.52 -5.51 -12.46
CA SER A 328 3.07 -6.90 -12.58
C SER A 328 1.60 -7.13 -12.23
N TYR A 329 0.76 -6.06 -12.15
CA TYR A 329 -0.61 -6.12 -11.63
C TYR A 329 -1.52 -7.15 -12.32
N LYS A 330 -1.29 -7.45 -13.59
CA LYS A 330 -2.01 -8.46 -14.37
C LYS A 330 -1.08 -9.50 -15.02
N SER A 331 0.16 -9.56 -14.57
CA SER A 331 1.11 -10.58 -15.04
C SER A 331 0.70 -11.96 -14.55
N PRO A 332 1.05 -13.05 -15.28
CA PRO A 332 0.66 -14.40 -14.89
C PRO A 332 1.33 -14.85 -13.59
N ASP A 333 0.84 -15.96 -13.04
CA ASP A 333 1.35 -16.56 -11.80
C ASP A 333 2.86 -16.83 -11.84
N ALA A 334 3.41 -17.18 -13.00
CA ALA A 334 4.85 -17.38 -13.19
C ALA A 334 5.70 -16.14 -12.78
N ILE A 335 5.10 -14.94 -12.83
CA ILE A 335 5.74 -13.69 -12.39
C ILE A 335 5.37 -13.35 -10.95
N ASN A 336 4.10 -13.54 -10.57
CA ASN A 336 3.57 -13.06 -9.30
C ASN A 336 3.64 -14.06 -8.15
N ALA A 337 3.71 -15.37 -8.42
CA ALA A 337 3.75 -16.40 -7.39
C ALA A 337 5.03 -16.32 -6.53
N ILE A 338 4.87 -16.56 -5.24
CA ILE A 338 6.00 -16.68 -4.32
C ILE A 338 6.51 -18.13 -4.39
N ASN A 339 7.76 -18.31 -4.80
CA ASN A 339 8.40 -19.61 -4.80
C ASN A 339 8.85 -20.02 -3.38
N TRP A 340 7.93 -20.59 -2.62
CA TRP A 340 8.20 -21.04 -1.24
C TRP A 340 9.29 -22.11 -1.13
N GLY A 341 9.62 -22.83 -2.22
CA GLY A 341 10.74 -23.76 -2.26
C GLY A 341 12.10 -23.10 -1.98
N ARG A 342 12.21 -21.81 -2.27
CA ARG A 342 13.40 -21.01 -1.93
C ARG A 342 13.68 -20.92 -0.42
N LYS A 343 12.66 -21.07 0.43
CA LYS A 343 12.83 -21.09 1.88
C LYS A 343 13.85 -22.12 2.35
N THR A 344 13.94 -23.27 1.65
CA THR A 344 14.92 -24.31 1.97
C THR A 344 16.32 -23.98 1.45
N SER A 345 16.42 -23.40 0.23
CA SER A 345 17.68 -23.06 -0.42
C SER A 345 18.30 -21.73 0.07
N GLN A 346 17.52 -20.88 0.72
CA GLN A 346 17.92 -19.55 1.23
C GLN A 346 17.88 -19.48 2.77
N ARG A 347 18.25 -20.58 3.45
CA ARG A 347 18.24 -20.65 4.93
C ARG A 347 19.14 -19.64 5.62
N ASP A 348 20.17 -19.15 4.93
CA ASP A 348 21.16 -18.22 5.48
C ASP A 348 20.72 -16.75 5.39
N PHE A 349 19.54 -16.47 4.84
CA PHE A 349 18.94 -15.12 4.81
C PHE A 349 18.14 -14.75 6.08
#